data_1cca3c4c90ab78255ee3a332470cc8bf
#
_entry.id   1cca3c4c90ab78255ee3a332470cc8bf
#
_cell.length_a   1.000
_cell.length_b   1.000
_cell.length_c   1.000
_cell.angle_alpha   90.00
_cell.angle_beta   90.00
_cell.angle_gamma   90.00
#
_symmetry.space_group_name_H-M   'P 1'
#
loop_
_entity.id
_entity.type
_entity.pdbx_description
1 polymer ?
#
loop_
_entity_poly.entity_id
_entity_poly.type
_entity_poly.pdbx_seq_one_letter_code
_entity_poly.pdbx_strand_id
1 'polypeptide(L)'
;MINNVFALAEKIQKASKQYEIMMFPWLAFGHILPYFELAKRLASKGIHISFISTPRNIQRLPPVPDNLIENIKLVQIPLTSVDGLPENSEATIDLPLECTEYLRKACDGLREALEQLLCKISPDLILFDFVQCWIPQIAAKFSVPSGNFSAYAACTLAFLGPPAELESFGRGKKPEDFAVTPDWFPLTSLVSQGPHLAQKMFKNLYFPDKSSLSCSQRWAATLHGCEFVAVRSCSEFEGEYLNLLRGLYRKPVLPVGLLPPLSKNKACDQATGSNWSHISKWLDKQARKSVLFVGFGTEYKMPLEEIHELAYGLELSEMPFFWILRKPGGLEFDSSELLPDGFLERTSERSMVSIGWAPQLAILGHPAIGGCLYHSGWSSIIESLGFGHPQITMPMVDDQGLNAKLLVEKGVGFEVPRNEDGSFHRDAVAKSIRLVLLEDQGEGLRVKAAHIQKISPIRIFTTVTSTTL
;
A
#
# COMPACT_ATOMS: atom_id res chain seq x y z
N MET A 1 -11.91 -3.07 27.51
CA MET A 1 -13.29 -3.16 27.02
C MET A 1 -13.31 -2.67 25.58
N ILE A 2 -13.82 -3.43 24.67
CA ILE A 2 -13.82 -3.33 23.18
C ILE A 2 -12.56 -3.96 22.56
N ASN A 3 -12.57 -5.26 22.57
CA ASN A 3 -11.66 -6.06 21.77
C ASN A 3 -12.28 -6.23 20.38
N ASN A 4 -11.78 -5.52 19.38
CA ASN A 4 -12.05 -5.67 17.96
C ASN A 4 -13.23 -4.90 17.34
N VAL A 5 -12.98 -4.23 16.21
CA VAL A 5 -14.00 -3.81 15.22
C VAL A 5 -14.88 -5.02 14.82
N PHE A 6 -14.34 -6.22 14.83
CA PHE A 6 -15.07 -7.46 14.57
C PHE A 6 -15.90 -7.93 15.77
N ALA A 7 -15.49 -7.67 17.02
CA ALA A 7 -16.35 -7.91 18.20
C ALA A 7 -17.48 -6.87 18.30
N LEU A 8 -17.29 -5.68 17.75
CA LEU A 8 -18.37 -4.74 17.52
C LEU A 8 -19.33 -5.31 16.45
N ALA A 9 -18.83 -5.86 15.36
CA ALA A 9 -19.63 -6.52 14.34
C ALA A 9 -20.42 -7.73 14.89
N GLU A 10 -19.88 -8.47 15.85
CA GLU A 10 -20.59 -9.59 16.51
C GLU A 10 -21.68 -9.14 17.51
N LYS A 11 -21.44 -8.04 18.24
CA LYS A 11 -22.51 -7.41 19.03
C LYS A 11 -23.59 -6.83 18.14
N ILE A 12 -23.24 -6.34 16.96
CA ILE A 12 -24.13 -5.83 15.92
C ILE A 12 -25.03 -6.95 15.37
N GLN A 13 -24.49 -8.15 15.12
CA GLN A 13 -25.25 -9.30 14.62
C GLN A 13 -26.33 -9.80 15.59
N LYS A 14 -26.23 -9.45 16.89
CA LYS A 14 -27.23 -9.74 17.93
C LYS A 14 -28.28 -8.64 18.13
N ALA A 15 -28.07 -7.44 17.55
CA ALA A 15 -29.01 -6.34 17.61
C ALA A 15 -29.79 -6.26 16.30
N SER A 16 -31.09 -6.01 16.37
CA SER A 16 -31.97 -5.79 15.20
C SER A 16 -31.67 -4.48 14.44
N LYS A 17 -30.58 -3.77 14.79
CA LYS A 17 -30.19 -2.49 14.18
C LYS A 17 -29.24 -2.73 12.99
N GLN A 18 -29.59 -2.19 11.85
CA GLN A 18 -28.75 -2.12 10.67
C GLN A 18 -27.78 -0.93 10.83
N TYR A 19 -26.48 -1.19 10.77
CA TYR A 19 -25.45 -0.16 10.94
C TYR A 19 -24.97 0.37 9.59
N GLU A 20 -24.78 1.69 9.52
CA GLU A 20 -24.24 2.40 8.35
C GLU A 20 -22.86 2.98 8.66
N ILE A 21 -21.84 2.60 7.91
CA ILE A 21 -20.50 3.18 8.01
C ILE A 21 -20.17 3.97 6.75
N MET A 22 -19.81 5.23 6.92
CA MET A 22 -19.29 6.08 5.86
C MET A 22 -17.78 5.93 5.78
N MET A 23 -17.21 5.70 4.59
CA MET A 23 -15.77 5.50 4.39
C MET A 23 -15.22 6.48 3.36
N PHE A 24 -14.22 7.27 3.75
CA PHE A 24 -13.62 8.27 2.88
C PHE A 24 -12.08 8.13 2.85
N PRO A 25 -11.50 7.36 1.91
CA PRO A 25 -10.06 7.21 1.73
C PRO A 25 -9.40 8.45 1.15
N TRP A 26 -8.10 8.61 1.34
CA TRP A 26 -7.27 9.49 0.54
C TRP A 26 -7.31 9.10 -0.95
N LEU A 27 -7.22 10.08 -1.84
CA LEU A 27 -7.34 9.94 -3.29
C LEU A 27 -6.07 9.36 -3.94
N ALA A 28 -5.57 8.28 -3.38
CA ALA A 28 -4.47 7.48 -3.89
C ALA A 28 -4.88 6.00 -3.93
N PHE A 29 -4.57 5.26 -4.98
CA PHE A 29 -4.99 3.86 -5.11
C PHE A 29 -4.37 2.95 -4.05
N GLY A 30 -3.20 3.32 -3.51
CA GLY A 30 -2.62 2.68 -2.32
C GLY A 30 -3.49 2.77 -1.06
N HIS A 31 -4.40 3.74 -0.99
CA HIS A 31 -5.38 3.95 0.09
C HIS A 31 -6.79 3.50 -0.31
N ILE A 32 -7.27 3.89 -1.49
CA ILE A 32 -8.61 3.58 -1.99
C ILE A 32 -8.88 2.06 -1.99
N LEU A 33 -7.95 1.26 -2.54
CA LEU A 33 -8.13 -0.19 -2.62
C LEU A 33 -8.16 -0.88 -1.24
N PRO A 34 -7.26 -0.59 -0.29
CA PRO A 34 -7.38 -1.11 1.08
C PRO A 34 -8.69 -0.75 1.78
N TYR A 35 -9.15 0.49 1.63
CA TYR A 35 -10.45 0.90 2.14
C TYR A 35 -11.59 0.09 1.50
N PHE A 36 -11.51 -0.15 0.21
CA PHE A 36 -12.51 -0.94 -0.51
C PHE A 36 -12.49 -2.43 -0.09
N GLU A 37 -11.31 -2.99 0.19
CA GLU A 37 -11.18 -4.34 0.76
C GLU A 37 -11.78 -4.43 2.16
N LEU A 38 -11.57 -3.41 3.01
CA LEU A 38 -12.21 -3.33 4.32
C LEU A 38 -13.74 -3.20 4.18
N ALA A 39 -14.21 -2.35 3.27
CA ALA A 39 -15.64 -2.17 2.97
C ALA A 39 -16.32 -3.50 2.60
N LYS A 40 -15.72 -4.28 1.71
CA LYS A 40 -16.24 -5.61 1.32
C LYS A 40 -16.31 -6.59 2.50
N ARG A 41 -15.33 -6.57 3.39
CA ARG A 41 -15.31 -7.44 4.58
C ARG A 41 -16.38 -7.03 5.59
N LEU A 42 -16.57 -5.74 5.83
CA LEU A 42 -17.62 -5.23 6.72
C LEU A 42 -19.00 -5.50 6.11
N ALA A 43 -19.19 -5.26 4.81
CA ALA A 43 -20.43 -5.53 4.09
C ALA A 43 -20.80 -7.02 4.13
N SER A 44 -19.82 -7.93 4.05
CA SER A 44 -20.05 -9.38 4.19
C SER A 44 -20.54 -9.81 5.58
N LYS A 45 -20.46 -8.92 6.58
CA LYS A 45 -21.01 -9.08 7.92
C LYS A 45 -22.36 -8.39 8.11
N GLY A 46 -22.96 -7.89 7.03
CA GLY A 46 -24.29 -7.23 7.05
C GLY A 46 -24.25 -5.75 7.43
N ILE A 47 -23.07 -5.11 7.41
CA ILE A 47 -22.91 -3.68 7.64
C ILE A 47 -23.11 -2.94 6.31
N HIS A 48 -23.89 -1.87 6.32
CA HIS A 48 -24.05 -0.98 5.17
C HIS A 48 -22.87 -0.02 5.08
N ILE A 49 -22.34 0.17 3.88
CA ILE A 49 -21.18 1.01 3.62
C ILE A 49 -21.55 2.09 2.59
N SER A 50 -21.40 3.33 2.97
CA SER A 50 -21.33 4.46 2.04
C SER A 50 -19.87 4.77 1.71
N PHE A 51 -19.40 4.25 0.58
CA PHE A 51 -18.01 4.41 0.14
C PHE A 51 -17.89 5.68 -0.73
N ILE A 52 -17.17 6.69 -0.22
CA ILE A 52 -17.02 8.01 -0.83
C ILE A 52 -15.73 8.07 -1.64
N SER A 53 -15.82 8.52 -2.88
CA SER A 53 -14.66 8.95 -3.66
C SER A 53 -15.11 9.86 -4.80
N THR A 54 -14.15 10.30 -5.63
CA THR A 54 -14.43 11.11 -6.80
C THR A 54 -15.00 10.26 -7.95
N PRO A 55 -15.72 10.86 -8.92
CA PRO A 55 -16.36 10.11 -10.00
C PRO A 55 -15.41 9.20 -10.78
N ARG A 56 -14.23 9.71 -11.14
CA ARG A 56 -13.25 8.94 -11.91
C ARG A 56 -12.61 7.82 -11.07
N ASN A 57 -12.39 8.05 -9.79
CA ASN A 57 -11.88 7.00 -8.90
C ASN A 57 -12.90 5.88 -8.69
N ILE A 58 -14.19 6.21 -8.55
CA ILE A 58 -15.28 5.23 -8.48
C ILE A 58 -15.34 4.37 -9.76
N GLN A 59 -15.17 4.96 -10.94
CA GLN A 59 -15.15 4.22 -12.21
C GLN A 59 -13.97 3.24 -12.33
N ARG A 60 -12.87 3.52 -11.63
CA ARG A 60 -11.66 2.69 -11.63
C ARG A 60 -11.64 1.61 -10.56
N LEU A 61 -12.62 1.62 -9.64
CA LEU A 61 -12.73 0.56 -8.63
C LEU A 61 -13.04 -0.78 -9.29
N PRO A 62 -12.53 -1.88 -8.73
CA PRO A 62 -13.04 -3.19 -9.06
C PRO A 62 -14.57 -3.25 -8.83
N PRO A 63 -15.32 -4.03 -9.59
CA PRO A 63 -16.75 -4.15 -9.38
C PRO A 63 -17.07 -4.63 -7.97
N VAL A 64 -18.14 -4.10 -7.39
CA VAL A 64 -18.70 -4.62 -6.14
C VAL A 64 -19.17 -6.05 -6.40
N PRO A 65 -18.80 -7.05 -5.58
CA PRO A 65 -19.31 -8.41 -5.71
C PRO A 65 -20.85 -8.44 -5.64
N ASP A 66 -21.49 -9.26 -6.50
CA ASP A 66 -22.95 -9.31 -6.63
C ASP A 66 -23.67 -9.52 -5.29
N ASN A 67 -23.11 -10.35 -4.43
CA ASN A 67 -23.64 -10.63 -3.08
C ASN A 67 -23.45 -9.48 -2.07
N LEU A 68 -22.78 -8.39 -2.44
CA LEU A 68 -22.53 -7.22 -1.58
C LEU A 68 -23.13 -5.93 -2.14
N ILE A 69 -23.78 -5.96 -3.31
CA ILE A 69 -24.34 -4.77 -3.98
C ILE A 69 -25.33 -4.02 -3.07
N GLU A 70 -26.17 -4.75 -2.35
CA GLU A 70 -27.15 -4.16 -1.42
C GLU A 70 -26.49 -3.50 -0.20
N ASN A 71 -25.26 -3.90 0.14
CA ASN A 71 -24.56 -3.43 1.33
C ASN A 71 -23.47 -2.39 1.05
N ILE A 72 -23.09 -2.17 -0.21
CA ILE A 72 -22.05 -1.17 -0.55
C ILE A 72 -22.63 -0.18 -1.56
N LYS A 73 -22.79 1.06 -1.10
CA LYS A 73 -23.19 2.20 -1.92
C LYS A 73 -21.96 3.03 -2.28
N LEU A 74 -21.68 3.19 -3.57
CA LEU A 74 -20.63 4.06 -4.08
C LEU A 74 -21.16 5.50 -4.19
N VAL A 75 -20.58 6.42 -3.44
CA VAL A 75 -21.00 7.82 -3.34
C VAL A 75 -19.96 8.71 -4.01
N GLN A 76 -20.36 9.42 -5.04
CA GLN A 76 -19.49 10.31 -5.80
C GLN A 76 -19.51 11.73 -5.24
N ILE A 77 -18.34 12.31 -5.00
CA ILE A 77 -18.15 13.72 -4.69
C ILE A 77 -17.18 14.31 -5.72
N PRO A 78 -17.62 15.20 -6.61
CA PRO A 78 -16.73 15.87 -7.54
C PRO A 78 -15.71 16.76 -6.80
N LEU A 79 -14.43 16.73 -7.22
CA LEU A 79 -13.42 17.62 -6.67
C LEU A 79 -13.73 19.09 -7.01
N THR A 80 -13.37 19.97 -6.09
CA THR A 80 -13.35 21.41 -6.35
C THR A 80 -12.17 21.76 -7.27
N SER A 81 -12.40 22.67 -8.20
CA SER A 81 -11.34 23.20 -9.06
C SER A 81 -10.32 23.95 -8.21
N VAL A 82 -9.03 23.69 -8.45
CA VAL A 82 -7.90 24.35 -7.79
C VAL A 82 -6.85 24.70 -8.83
N ASP A 83 -6.41 25.96 -8.82
CA ASP A 83 -5.33 26.42 -9.69
C ASP A 83 -4.07 25.61 -9.45
N GLY A 84 -3.48 25.09 -10.54
CA GLY A 84 -2.30 24.22 -10.50
C GLY A 84 -2.61 22.72 -10.44
N LEU A 85 -3.87 22.32 -10.24
CA LEU A 85 -4.27 20.91 -10.40
C LEU A 85 -4.57 20.65 -11.88
N PRO A 86 -3.87 19.73 -12.56
CA PRO A 86 -4.14 19.38 -13.94
C PRO A 86 -5.57 18.87 -14.12
N GLU A 87 -6.18 19.20 -15.25
CA GLU A 87 -7.53 18.75 -15.60
C GLU A 87 -7.66 17.22 -15.51
N ASN A 88 -8.81 16.76 -15.08
CA ASN A 88 -9.13 15.33 -14.93
C ASN A 88 -8.22 14.55 -13.95
N SER A 89 -7.51 15.26 -13.08
CA SER A 89 -6.67 14.61 -12.05
C SER A 89 -7.46 14.43 -10.77
N GLU A 90 -7.87 13.20 -10.50
CA GLU A 90 -8.68 12.84 -9.33
C GLU A 90 -7.97 11.90 -8.36
N ALA A 91 -6.77 11.42 -8.73
CA ALA A 91 -5.93 10.58 -7.87
C ALA A 91 -4.44 10.92 -8.07
N THR A 92 -3.60 10.51 -7.12
CA THR A 92 -2.13 10.67 -7.19
C THR A 92 -1.52 10.07 -8.45
N ILE A 93 -2.07 8.96 -8.93
CA ILE A 93 -1.63 8.29 -10.18
C ILE A 93 -1.81 9.17 -11.44
N ASP A 94 -2.70 10.16 -11.39
CA ASP A 94 -2.97 11.07 -12.51
C ASP A 94 -1.96 12.23 -12.58
N LEU A 95 -1.04 12.33 -11.59
CA LEU A 95 -0.21 13.49 -11.34
C LEU A 95 1.28 13.14 -11.32
N PRO A 96 2.16 14.10 -11.62
CA PRO A 96 3.51 14.12 -11.09
C PRO A 96 3.50 14.24 -9.57
N LEU A 97 4.50 13.65 -8.88
CA LEU A 97 4.56 13.65 -7.40
C LEU A 97 4.52 15.07 -6.81
N GLU A 98 5.16 16.03 -7.46
CA GLU A 98 5.20 17.44 -7.07
C GLU A 98 3.83 18.14 -7.14
N CYS A 99 2.88 17.59 -7.87
CA CYS A 99 1.52 18.14 -7.99
C CYS A 99 0.55 17.57 -6.94
N THR A 100 0.97 16.61 -6.11
CA THR A 100 0.11 15.98 -5.10
C THR A 100 -0.43 16.98 -4.08
N GLU A 101 0.30 18.07 -3.82
CA GLU A 101 -0.13 19.16 -2.94
C GLU A 101 -1.42 19.86 -3.41
N TYR A 102 -1.62 20.02 -4.72
CA TYR A 102 -2.83 20.60 -5.29
C TYR A 102 -4.04 19.65 -5.13
N LEU A 103 -3.81 18.35 -5.22
CA LEU A 103 -4.86 17.36 -4.98
C LEU A 103 -5.28 17.35 -3.50
N ARG A 104 -4.34 17.53 -2.55
CA ARG A 104 -4.67 17.69 -1.13
C ARG A 104 -5.52 18.94 -0.90
N LYS A 105 -5.15 20.06 -1.53
CA LYS A 105 -5.94 21.31 -1.47
C LYS A 105 -7.36 21.13 -2.03
N ALA A 106 -7.50 20.45 -3.17
CA ALA A 106 -8.81 20.14 -3.75
C ALA A 106 -9.64 19.23 -2.83
N CYS A 107 -9.02 18.24 -2.20
CA CYS A 107 -9.64 17.38 -1.21
C CYS A 107 -10.14 18.16 0.02
N ASP A 108 -9.38 19.14 0.50
CA ASP A 108 -9.81 20.02 1.60
C ASP A 108 -11.04 20.85 1.25
N GLY A 109 -11.25 21.15 -0.02
CA GLY A 109 -12.45 21.83 -0.53
C GLY A 109 -13.73 21.01 -0.44
N LEU A 110 -13.65 19.71 -0.13
CA LEU A 110 -14.82 18.81 -0.05
C LEU A 110 -15.56 18.87 1.30
N ARG A 111 -15.14 19.74 2.23
CA ARG A 111 -15.73 19.86 3.59
C ARG A 111 -17.23 20.07 3.56
N GLU A 112 -17.72 21.05 2.81
CA GLU A 112 -19.16 21.36 2.72
C GLU A 112 -19.96 20.23 2.08
N ALA A 113 -19.42 19.59 1.05
CA ALA A 113 -20.07 18.47 0.39
C ALA A 113 -20.19 17.26 1.34
N LEU A 114 -19.17 17.00 2.18
CA LEU A 114 -19.25 15.97 3.21
C LEU A 114 -20.27 16.32 4.30
N GLU A 115 -20.34 17.58 4.73
CA GLU A 115 -21.31 18.02 5.73
C GLU A 115 -22.74 17.80 5.23
N GLN A 116 -23.03 18.11 3.96
CA GLN A 116 -24.30 17.82 3.33
C GLN A 116 -24.60 16.31 3.23
N LEU A 117 -23.60 15.49 3.00
CA LEU A 117 -23.76 14.02 2.99
C LEU A 117 -24.07 13.47 4.37
N LEU A 118 -23.42 13.96 5.42
CA LEU A 118 -23.69 13.55 6.80
C LEU A 118 -25.14 13.86 7.21
N CYS A 119 -25.68 15.03 6.81
CA CYS A 119 -27.08 15.36 7.01
C CYS A 119 -28.04 14.36 6.36
N LYS A 120 -27.69 13.86 5.15
CA LYS A 120 -28.56 12.98 4.35
C LYS A 120 -28.48 11.52 4.77
N ILE A 121 -27.27 11.04 5.10
CA ILE A 121 -27.00 9.62 5.34
C ILE A 121 -27.13 9.27 6.83
N SER A 122 -26.75 10.20 7.73
CA SER A 122 -26.75 9.97 9.19
C SER A 122 -26.07 8.66 9.60
N PRO A 123 -24.77 8.45 9.25
CA PRO A 123 -24.07 7.20 9.51
C PRO A 123 -23.83 7.00 11.01
N ASP A 124 -23.66 5.73 11.41
CA ASP A 124 -23.30 5.38 12.80
C ASP A 124 -21.80 5.57 13.08
N LEU A 125 -20.96 5.61 12.03
CA LEU A 125 -19.51 5.79 12.12
C LEU A 125 -18.98 6.35 10.81
N ILE A 126 -17.94 7.20 10.88
CA ILE A 126 -17.15 7.58 9.71
C ILE A 126 -15.72 7.06 9.86
N LEU A 127 -15.22 6.31 8.87
CA LEU A 127 -13.83 5.93 8.72
C LEU A 127 -13.17 6.84 7.69
N PHE A 128 -12.09 7.51 8.08
CA PHE A 128 -11.41 8.49 7.25
C PHE A 128 -9.89 8.33 7.27
N ASP A 129 -9.24 8.92 6.28
CA ASP A 129 -7.79 8.90 6.11
C ASP A 129 -7.14 10.18 6.67
N PHE A 130 -5.81 10.14 6.88
CA PHE A 130 -5.08 11.25 7.53
C PHE A 130 -5.13 12.57 6.73
N VAL A 131 -5.28 12.52 5.41
CA VAL A 131 -5.36 13.74 4.58
C VAL A 131 -6.61 14.54 4.92
N GLN A 132 -7.73 13.86 5.16
CA GLN A 132 -8.99 14.48 5.56
C GLN A 132 -9.06 14.75 7.07
N CYS A 133 -7.98 15.24 7.67
CA CYS A 133 -7.82 15.50 9.10
C CYS A 133 -8.91 16.42 9.70
N TRP A 134 -9.70 17.09 8.88
CA TRP A 134 -10.81 17.95 9.24
C TRP A 134 -12.13 17.20 9.48
N ILE A 135 -12.22 15.92 9.11
CA ILE A 135 -13.45 15.12 9.25
C ILE A 135 -13.93 15.02 10.69
N PRO A 136 -13.08 14.77 11.72
CA PRO A 136 -13.56 14.67 13.09
C PRO A 136 -14.33 15.90 13.59
N GLN A 137 -13.88 17.10 13.20
CA GLN A 137 -14.56 18.35 13.57
C GLN A 137 -15.97 18.46 12.96
N ILE A 138 -16.13 17.99 11.71
CA ILE A 138 -17.44 17.98 11.05
C ILE A 138 -18.31 16.89 11.66
N ALA A 139 -17.81 15.67 11.82
CA ALA A 139 -18.53 14.53 12.38
C ALA A 139 -19.10 14.84 13.78
N ALA A 140 -18.32 15.56 14.61
CA ALA A 140 -18.74 15.99 15.94
C ALA A 140 -19.98 16.89 15.93
N LYS A 141 -20.17 17.74 14.90
CA LYS A 141 -21.39 18.58 14.77
C LYS A 141 -22.66 17.75 14.64
N PHE A 142 -22.54 16.54 14.11
CA PHE A 142 -23.64 15.59 13.88
C PHE A 142 -23.69 14.48 14.94
N SER A 143 -22.83 14.55 15.96
CA SER A 143 -22.67 13.47 16.95
C SER A 143 -22.36 12.11 16.35
N VAL A 144 -21.62 12.10 15.21
CA VAL A 144 -21.15 10.89 14.54
C VAL A 144 -19.74 10.58 15.01
N PRO A 145 -19.48 9.38 15.61
CA PRO A 145 -18.13 8.96 15.95
C PRO A 145 -17.26 8.83 14.72
N SER A 146 -15.95 9.11 14.87
CA SER A 146 -15.00 9.05 13.76
C SER A 146 -13.74 8.24 14.13
N GLY A 147 -13.31 7.35 13.23
CA GLY A 147 -12.11 6.56 13.35
C GLY A 147 -11.17 6.78 12.16
N ASN A 148 -9.87 6.83 12.42
CA ASN A 148 -8.89 6.80 11.34
C ASN A 148 -8.66 5.36 10.90
N PHE A 149 -8.72 5.08 9.59
CA PHE A 149 -8.18 3.84 9.05
C PHE A 149 -6.91 4.14 8.27
N SER A 150 -5.80 3.59 8.74
CA SER A 150 -4.49 3.73 8.11
C SER A 150 -4.17 2.57 7.19
N ALA A 151 -3.87 2.88 5.92
CA ALA A 151 -3.38 1.92 4.93
C ALA A 151 -1.88 1.61 5.06
N TYR A 152 -1.16 2.32 5.93
CA TYR A 152 0.26 2.10 6.21
C TYR A 152 0.50 0.92 7.14
N ALA A 153 1.74 0.41 7.14
CA ALA A 153 2.23 -0.56 8.12
C ALA A 153 2.24 0.01 9.54
N ALA A 154 2.10 -0.83 10.56
CA ALA A 154 2.15 -0.39 11.95
C ALA A 154 3.54 0.17 12.32
N CYS A 155 4.63 -0.39 11.79
CA CYS A 155 5.97 0.14 11.99
C CYS A 155 6.14 1.56 11.43
N THR A 156 5.54 1.86 10.27
CA THR A 156 5.54 3.22 9.69
C THR A 156 4.85 4.22 10.59
N LEU A 157 3.66 3.89 11.10
CA LEU A 157 2.93 4.74 12.03
C LEU A 157 3.73 4.95 13.34
N ALA A 158 4.32 3.89 13.87
CA ALA A 158 5.17 3.97 15.06
C ALA A 158 6.43 4.83 14.81
N PHE A 159 6.99 4.76 13.60
CA PHE A 159 8.14 5.57 13.21
C PHE A 159 7.82 7.07 13.17
N LEU A 160 6.63 7.45 12.73
CA LEU A 160 6.15 8.83 12.77
C LEU A 160 6.02 9.36 14.21
N GLY A 161 5.70 8.49 15.16
CA GLY A 161 5.65 8.82 16.58
C GLY A 161 4.31 9.35 17.08
N PRO A 162 4.25 9.80 18.35
CA PRO A 162 3.05 10.35 18.96
C PRO A 162 2.71 11.75 18.39
N PRO A 163 1.46 12.25 18.60
CA PRO A 163 1.04 13.56 18.12
C PRO A 163 1.99 14.70 18.52
N ALA A 164 2.55 14.68 19.73
CA ALA A 164 3.47 15.72 20.21
C ALA A 164 4.76 15.81 19.38
N GLU A 165 5.28 14.68 18.87
CA GLU A 165 6.44 14.65 17.96
C GLU A 165 6.11 15.27 16.60
N LEU A 166 4.89 15.02 16.11
CA LEU A 166 4.42 15.52 14.82
C LEU A 166 4.14 17.04 14.85
N GLU A 167 3.74 17.59 16.00
CA GLU A 167 3.44 19.01 16.17
C GLU A 167 4.68 19.86 16.40
N SER A 168 5.67 19.33 17.12
CA SER A 168 6.80 20.11 17.65
C SER A 168 8.09 19.96 16.86
N PHE A 169 8.08 19.30 15.69
CA PHE A 169 9.31 18.86 15.03
C PHE A 169 10.20 17.98 15.92
N GLY A 170 9.67 17.41 16.96
CA GLY A 170 10.29 16.57 17.98
C GLY A 170 11.64 15.96 17.65
N ARG A 171 11.66 14.70 17.35
CA ARG A 171 12.83 13.95 16.86
C ARG A 171 13.31 14.44 15.50
N GLY A 172 12.39 14.76 14.59
CA GLY A 172 12.66 15.10 13.19
C GLY A 172 13.12 16.53 12.97
N LYS A 173 14.16 17.01 13.67
CA LYS A 173 14.72 18.37 13.50
C LYS A 173 15.55 18.51 12.23
N LYS A 174 16.10 17.41 11.73
CA LYS A 174 16.94 17.35 10.53
C LYS A 174 16.74 16.01 9.81
N PRO A 175 17.05 15.95 8.50
CA PRO A 175 16.85 14.73 7.69
C PRO A 175 17.50 13.47 8.26
N GLU A 176 18.71 13.61 8.83
CA GLU A 176 19.48 12.47 9.36
C GLU A 176 18.77 11.75 10.50
N ASP A 177 17.88 12.43 11.21
CA ASP A 177 17.09 11.85 12.30
C ASP A 177 16.15 10.76 11.77
N PHE A 178 15.79 10.77 10.48
CA PHE A 178 15.00 9.74 9.85
C PHE A 178 15.82 8.51 9.40
N ALA A 179 17.14 8.65 9.33
CA ALA A 179 18.03 7.55 8.99
C ALA A 179 18.37 6.65 10.19
N VAL A 180 17.86 6.97 11.37
CA VAL A 180 18.04 6.18 12.59
C VAL A 180 16.69 5.72 13.15
N THR A 181 16.70 4.59 13.82
CA THR A 181 15.54 4.05 14.54
C THR A 181 15.17 4.96 15.71
N PRO A 182 13.88 5.29 15.93
CA PRO A 182 13.45 6.09 17.09
C PRO A 182 13.77 5.44 18.43
N ASP A 183 14.07 6.26 19.45
CA ASP A 183 14.42 5.80 20.81
C ASP A 183 13.29 4.99 21.49
N TRP A 184 12.04 5.19 21.08
CA TRP A 184 10.90 4.43 21.59
C TRP A 184 10.69 3.06 20.92
N PHE A 185 11.50 2.73 19.89
CA PHE A 185 11.42 1.43 19.23
C PHE A 185 12.13 0.34 20.04
N PRO A 186 11.80 -0.94 19.84
CA PRO A 186 12.59 -2.03 20.37
C PRO A 186 14.08 -1.91 19.96
N LEU A 187 15.01 -2.19 20.86
CA LEU A 187 16.45 -2.10 20.60
C LEU A 187 16.93 -2.98 19.42
N THR A 188 16.16 -4.00 19.10
CA THR A 188 16.43 -4.92 17.99
C THR A 188 15.84 -4.46 16.65
N SER A 189 15.11 -3.37 16.64
CA SER A 189 14.49 -2.88 15.40
C SER A 189 15.52 -2.33 14.43
N LEU A 190 15.31 -2.65 13.15
CA LEU A 190 16.07 -2.15 12.01
C LEU A 190 15.34 -1.05 11.25
N VAL A 191 14.10 -0.73 11.67
CA VAL A 191 13.22 0.17 10.91
C VAL A 191 13.72 1.60 10.96
N SER A 192 14.26 2.06 9.84
CA SER A 192 14.72 3.43 9.59
C SER A 192 14.69 3.71 8.09
N GLN A 193 14.77 4.95 7.68
CA GLN A 193 14.91 5.29 6.26
C GLN A 193 16.35 5.12 5.78
N GLY A 194 16.51 4.82 4.49
CA GLY A 194 17.81 5.02 3.84
C GLY A 194 18.17 6.51 3.79
N PRO A 195 19.47 6.88 3.87
CA PRO A 195 19.89 8.29 3.88
C PRO A 195 19.28 9.13 2.74
N HIS A 196 19.22 8.58 1.54
CA HIS A 196 18.64 9.23 0.35
C HIS A 196 17.11 9.46 0.44
N LEU A 197 16.39 8.64 1.22
CA LEU A 197 14.95 8.80 1.46
C LEU A 197 14.66 9.68 2.67
N ALA A 198 15.59 9.75 3.64
CA ALA A 198 15.44 10.55 4.86
C ALA A 198 15.21 12.03 4.53
N GLN A 199 15.97 12.60 3.59
CA GLN A 199 15.81 13.98 3.13
C GLN A 199 14.42 14.23 2.53
N LYS A 200 13.96 13.33 1.67
CA LYS A 200 12.63 13.43 1.02
C LYS A 200 11.52 13.33 2.06
N MET A 201 11.63 12.36 2.96
CA MET A 201 10.65 12.16 4.02
C MET A 201 10.57 13.37 4.96
N PHE A 202 11.70 13.92 5.38
CA PHE A 202 11.77 15.14 6.19
C PHE A 202 11.02 16.29 5.52
N LYS A 203 11.33 16.55 4.24
CA LYS A 203 10.68 17.60 3.47
C LYS A 203 9.16 17.37 3.37
N ASN A 204 8.74 16.17 2.95
CA ASN A 204 7.32 15.86 2.74
C ASN A 204 6.52 15.87 4.04
N LEU A 205 7.12 15.51 5.16
CA LEU A 205 6.43 15.42 6.44
C LEU A 205 6.22 16.79 7.10
N TYR A 206 7.25 17.64 7.13
CA TYR A 206 7.22 18.82 7.97
C TYR A 206 6.98 20.15 7.25
N PHE A 207 7.23 20.22 5.94
CA PHE A 207 6.99 21.49 5.24
C PHE A 207 5.52 21.60 4.80
N PRO A 208 4.90 22.77 5.07
CA PRO A 208 3.57 23.06 4.56
C PRO A 208 3.54 23.03 3.03
N ASP A 209 2.48 22.49 2.49
CA ASP A 209 2.22 22.45 1.05
C ASP A 209 1.20 23.53 0.62
N LYS A 210 0.71 23.47 -0.62
CA LYS A 210 -0.29 24.40 -1.15
C LYS A 210 -1.64 24.39 -0.41
N SER A 211 -1.86 23.41 0.46
CA SER A 211 -3.02 23.35 1.35
C SER A 211 -2.81 24.11 2.67
N SER A 212 -1.62 24.70 2.87
CA SER A 212 -1.17 25.41 4.08
C SER A 212 -0.95 24.50 5.30
N LEU A 213 -1.02 23.19 5.15
CA LEU A 213 -0.73 22.20 6.19
C LEU A 213 0.39 21.27 5.76
N SER A 214 1.26 20.91 6.69
CA SER A 214 2.22 19.82 6.48
C SER A 214 1.55 18.46 6.72
N CYS A 215 2.16 17.37 6.21
CA CYS A 215 1.68 16.03 6.50
C CYS A 215 1.72 15.71 8.00
N SER A 216 2.73 16.19 8.74
CA SER A 216 2.82 16.01 10.19
C SER A 216 1.65 16.67 10.93
N GLN A 217 1.28 17.90 10.54
CA GLN A 217 0.13 18.61 11.10
C GLN A 217 -1.18 17.88 10.81
N ARG A 218 -1.35 17.31 9.59
CA ARG A 218 -2.51 16.49 9.25
C ARG A 218 -2.60 15.23 10.10
N TRP A 219 -1.48 14.52 10.28
CA TRP A 219 -1.40 13.35 11.14
C TRP A 219 -1.71 13.69 12.61
N ALA A 220 -1.12 14.76 13.15
CA ALA A 220 -1.40 15.20 14.51
C ALA A 220 -2.88 15.52 14.71
N ALA A 221 -3.48 16.31 13.80
CA ALA A 221 -4.90 16.66 13.85
C ALA A 221 -5.80 15.41 13.75
N THR A 222 -5.45 14.45 12.90
CA THR A 222 -6.14 13.16 12.76
C THR A 222 -6.08 12.39 14.08
N LEU A 223 -4.88 12.27 14.67
CA LEU A 223 -4.69 11.52 15.91
C LEU A 223 -5.38 12.20 17.11
N HIS A 224 -5.47 13.52 17.14
CA HIS A 224 -6.24 14.21 18.16
C HIS A 224 -7.75 14.02 18.00
N GLY A 225 -8.23 14.11 16.75
CA GLY A 225 -9.66 14.14 16.47
C GLY A 225 -10.35 12.77 16.45
N CYS A 226 -9.66 11.70 16.05
CA CYS A 226 -10.29 10.36 15.94
C CYS A 226 -10.43 9.67 17.30
N GLU A 227 -11.46 8.85 17.45
CA GLU A 227 -11.68 8.06 18.67
C GLU A 227 -10.78 6.81 18.74
N PHE A 228 -10.43 6.25 17.60
CA PHE A 228 -9.55 5.09 17.47
C PHE A 228 -8.79 5.12 16.14
N VAL A 229 -7.73 4.32 16.07
CA VAL A 229 -6.97 4.10 14.84
C VAL A 229 -7.08 2.63 14.43
N ALA A 230 -7.69 2.37 13.29
CA ALA A 230 -7.67 1.07 12.64
C ALA A 230 -6.42 0.98 11.74
N VAL A 231 -5.65 -0.10 11.86
CA VAL A 231 -4.39 -0.26 11.14
C VAL A 231 -4.45 -1.49 10.24
N ARG A 232 -4.06 -1.34 8.99
CA ARG A 232 -3.91 -2.44 8.03
C ARG A 232 -2.70 -3.31 8.38
N SER A 233 -2.83 -4.02 9.48
CA SER A 233 -1.80 -4.91 10.03
C SER A 233 -2.42 -6.02 10.87
N CYS A 234 -1.62 -6.98 11.31
CA CYS A 234 -2.03 -8.06 12.21
C CYS A 234 -0.98 -8.31 13.28
N SER A 235 -1.44 -8.86 14.42
CA SER A 235 -0.56 -9.12 15.57
C SER A 235 0.51 -10.17 15.28
N GLU A 236 0.25 -11.07 14.36
CA GLU A 236 1.16 -12.15 13.98
C GLU A 236 2.37 -11.64 13.18
N PHE A 237 2.23 -10.48 12.52
CA PHE A 237 3.30 -9.90 11.70
C PHE A 237 3.94 -8.68 12.34
N GLU A 238 3.15 -7.77 12.94
CA GLU A 238 3.61 -6.51 13.51
C GLU A 238 3.12 -6.29 14.96
N GLY A 239 2.97 -7.36 15.75
CA GLY A 239 2.41 -7.27 17.11
C GLY A 239 3.15 -6.32 18.04
N GLU A 240 4.48 -6.26 17.95
CA GLU A 240 5.32 -5.34 18.70
C GLU A 240 5.03 -3.88 18.36
N TYR A 241 4.89 -3.53 17.08
CA TYR A 241 4.57 -2.17 16.63
C TYR A 241 3.13 -1.77 16.95
N LEU A 242 2.17 -2.70 16.85
CA LEU A 242 0.78 -2.47 17.27
C LEU A 242 0.68 -2.20 18.79
N ASN A 243 1.47 -2.90 19.60
CA ASN A 243 1.54 -2.64 21.03
C ASN A 243 2.18 -1.29 21.35
N LEU A 244 3.26 -0.96 20.62
CA LEU A 244 3.93 0.32 20.74
C LEU A 244 2.97 1.48 20.40
N LEU A 245 2.22 1.39 19.31
CA LEU A 245 1.23 2.38 18.90
C LEU A 245 0.17 2.67 19.97
N ARG A 246 -0.30 1.64 20.69
CA ARG A 246 -1.28 1.84 21.80
C ARG A 246 -0.70 2.75 22.88
N GLY A 247 0.59 2.60 23.19
CA GLY A 247 1.30 3.46 24.15
C GLY A 247 1.52 4.88 23.62
N LEU A 248 1.96 5.02 22.37
CA LEU A 248 2.27 6.30 21.74
C LEU A 248 1.00 7.15 21.54
N TYR A 249 -0.09 6.56 21.06
CA TYR A 249 -1.31 7.28 20.73
C TYR A 249 -2.28 7.43 21.90
N ARG A 250 -2.12 6.65 22.97
CA ARG A 250 -2.99 6.64 24.16
C ARG A 250 -4.47 6.52 23.82
N LYS A 251 -4.78 5.76 22.77
CA LYS A 251 -6.14 5.45 22.29
C LYS A 251 -6.22 4.04 21.74
N PRO A 252 -7.42 3.51 21.46
CA PRO A 252 -7.55 2.18 20.87
C PRO A 252 -6.85 2.12 19.50
N VAL A 253 -5.95 1.13 19.34
CA VAL A 253 -5.33 0.78 18.06
C VAL A 253 -5.79 -0.62 17.70
N LEU A 254 -6.52 -0.72 16.58
CA LEU A 254 -7.25 -1.91 16.16
C LEU A 254 -6.58 -2.51 14.92
N PRO A 255 -5.93 -3.68 15.00
CA PRO A 255 -5.49 -4.38 13.81
C PRO A 255 -6.71 -4.93 13.05
N VAL A 256 -6.86 -4.55 11.78
CA VAL A 256 -7.99 -5.01 10.93
C VAL A 256 -7.59 -6.12 9.96
N GLY A 257 -6.40 -6.68 10.14
CA GLY A 257 -5.79 -7.64 9.23
C GLY A 257 -5.06 -6.95 8.07
N LEU A 258 -4.33 -7.73 7.29
CA LEU A 258 -3.58 -7.23 6.13
C LEU A 258 -4.48 -6.88 4.94
N LEU A 259 -5.72 -7.33 4.96
CA LEU A 259 -6.73 -7.07 3.93
C LEU A 259 -6.23 -7.40 2.50
N PRO A 260 -5.73 -8.61 2.24
CA PRO A 260 -5.41 -9.00 0.88
C PRO A 260 -6.70 -9.03 0.04
N PRO A 261 -6.61 -8.82 -1.29
CA PRO A 261 -7.77 -8.89 -2.17
C PRO A 261 -8.55 -10.20 -2.03
N LEU A 262 -9.89 -10.15 -1.96
CA LEU A 262 -10.76 -11.29 -1.63
C LEU A 262 -10.92 -12.35 -2.73
N SER A 263 -10.39 -12.17 -3.95
CA SER A 263 -10.74 -13.00 -5.10
C SER A 263 -9.64 -13.92 -5.60
N LYS A 264 -9.82 -15.25 -5.46
CA LYS A 264 -9.07 -16.26 -6.25
C LYS A 264 -9.58 -16.36 -7.69
N ASN A 265 -10.88 -16.43 -7.87
CA ASN A 265 -11.47 -16.78 -9.16
C ASN A 265 -11.63 -15.58 -10.09
N LYS A 266 -11.89 -14.39 -9.56
CA LYS A 266 -12.08 -13.17 -10.38
C LYS A 266 -10.76 -12.49 -10.80
N ALA A 267 -9.63 -12.71 -10.14
CA ALA A 267 -8.33 -12.26 -10.66
C ALA A 267 -7.99 -13.02 -11.97
N CYS A 268 -8.36 -14.29 -12.05
CA CYS A 268 -8.26 -15.08 -13.29
C CYS A 268 -9.36 -14.71 -14.30
N ASP A 269 -10.59 -14.42 -13.84
CA ASP A 269 -11.72 -14.04 -14.70
C ASP A 269 -11.63 -12.59 -15.20
N GLN A 270 -11.03 -11.66 -14.44
CA GLN A 270 -10.68 -10.32 -14.92
C GLN A 270 -9.45 -10.33 -15.86
N ALA A 271 -8.65 -11.38 -15.82
CA ALA A 271 -7.58 -11.66 -16.76
C ALA A 271 -8.10 -12.24 -18.11
N THR A 272 -9.38 -12.19 -18.41
CA THR A 272 -10.00 -12.70 -19.65
C THR A 272 -9.63 -11.89 -20.91
N GLY A 273 -8.67 -10.97 -20.84
CA GLY A 273 -8.07 -10.34 -22.01
C GLY A 273 -7.03 -11.22 -22.71
N SER A 274 -6.81 -10.98 -23.98
CA SER A 274 -5.81 -11.67 -24.82
C SER A 274 -4.40 -11.71 -24.20
N ASN A 275 -4.08 -10.76 -23.33
CA ASN A 275 -2.77 -10.64 -22.67
C ASN A 275 -2.52 -11.73 -21.61
N TRP A 276 -3.54 -12.11 -20.78
CA TRP A 276 -3.35 -13.15 -19.75
C TRP A 276 -3.07 -14.53 -20.37
N SER A 277 -3.77 -14.87 -21.45
CA SER A 277 -3.53 -16.15 -22.15
C SER A 277 -2.09 -16.28 -22.67
N HIS A 278 -1.47 -15.16 -23.11
CA HIS A 278 -0.07 -15.14 -23.53
C HIS A 278 0.88 -15.25 -22.33
N ILE A 279 0.60 -14.50 -21.25
CA ILE A 279 1.40 -14.52 -20.01
C ILE A 279 1.38 -15.91 -19.38
N SER A 280 0.20 -16.50 -19.19
CA SER A 280 0.06 -17.82 -18.56
C SER A 280 0.77 -18.91 -19.35
N LYS A 281 0.66 -18.91 -20.70
CA LYS A 281 1.38 -19.87 -21.55
C LYS A 281 2.91 -19.76 -21.46
N TRP A 282 3.43 -18.55 -21.23
CA TRP A 282 4.86 -18.37 -21.01
C TRP A 282 5.26 -18.88 -19.62
N LEU A 283 4.49 -18.52 -18.58
CA LEU A 283 4.72 -18.99 -17.21
C LEU A 283 4.64 -20.53 -17.09
N ASP A 284 3.70 -21.16 -17.79
CA ASP A 284 3.52 -22.62 -17.80
C ASP A 284 4.75 -23.38 -18.33
N LYS A 285 5.58 -22.72 -19.16
CA LYS A 285 6.83 -23.29 -19.66
C LYS A 285 8.00 -23.18 -18.68
N GLN A 286 7.85 -22.39 -17.63
CA GLN A 286 8.91 -22.16 -16.65
C GLN A 286 8.88 -23.21 -15.53
N ALA A 287 10.05 -23.50 -14.98
CA ALA A 287 10.15 -24.39 -13.83
C ALA A 287 9.44 -23.79 -12.60
N ARG A 288 8.95 -24.65 -11.73
CA ARG A 288 8.30 -24.22 -10.50
C ARG A 288 9.26 -23.35 -9.65
N LYS A 289 8.77 -22.19 -9.17
CA LYS A 289 9.52 -21.23 -8.34
C LYS A 289 10.82 -20.73 -8.96
N SER A 290 10.90 -20.67 -10.30
CA SER A 290 12.10 -20.20 -11.00
C SER A 290 12.04 -18.74 -11.47
N VAL A 291 10.83 -18.18 -11.59
CA VAL A 291 10.62 -16.85 -12.19
C VAL A 291 10.60 -15.77 -11.14
N LEU A 292 11.40 -14.71 -11.34
CA LEU A 292 11.32 -13.47 -10.60
C LEU A 292 10.18 -12.60 -11.14
N PHE A 293 9.25 -12.20 -10.29
CA PHE A 293 8.31 -11.13 -10.61
C PHE A 293 8.96 -9.77 -10.34
N VAL A 294 8.88 -8.84 -11.30
CA VAL A 294 9.44 -7.49 -11.20
C VAL A 294 8.35 -6.44 -11.41
N GLY A 295 8.15 -5.52 -10.44
CA GLY A 295 7.14 -4.48 -10.55
C GLY A 295 7.32 -3.33 -9.55
N PHE A 296 7.20 -2.08 -10.01
CA PHE A 296 7.44 -0.88 -9.21
C PHE A 296 6.19 -0.05 -8.94
N GLY A 297 5.01 -0.71 -8.97
CA GLY A 297 3.73 -0.06 -8.68
C GLY A 297 3.31 0.95 -9.73
N THR A 298 2.54 1.97 -9.30
CA THR A 298 1.96 2.98 -10.20
C THR A 298 2.36 4.41 -9.84
N GLU A 299 2.87 4.63 -8.63
CA GLU A 299 3.17 5.97 -8.10
C GLU A 299 4.58 6.45 -8.50
N TYR A 300 5.58 5.54 -8.49
CA TYR A 300 6.93 5.89 -8.88
C TYR A 300 7.15 5.67 -10.38
N LYS A 301 7.57 6.73 -11.06
CA LYS A 301 7.92 6.72 -12.49
C LYS A 301 9.43 6.71 -12.59
N MET A 302 9.99 5.53 -12.78
CA MET A 302 11.44 5.30 -12.82
C MET A 302 12.09 6.06 -13.97
N PRO A 303 13.16 6.84 -13.74
CA PRO A 303 13.95 7.46 -14.81
C PRO A 303 14.57 6.43 -15.75
N LEU A 304 14.89 6.83 -16.99
CA LEU A 304 15.39 5.93 -18.01
C LEU A 304 16.72 5.26 -17.61
N GLU A 305 17.61 6.01 -16.96
CA GLU A 305 18.88 5.51 -16.46
C GLU A 305 18.70 4.40 -15.43
N GLU A 306 17.74 4.55 -14.52
CA GLU A 306 17.41 3.51 -13.54
C GLU A 306 16.77 2.29 -14.20
N ILE A 307 15.92 2.49 -15.22
CA ILE A 307 15.35 1.39 -16.01
C ILE A 307 16.47 0.58 -16.67
N HIS A 308 17.47 1.25 -17.25
CA HIS A 308 18.60 0.59 -17.89
C HIS A 308 19.48 -0.17 -16.90
N GLU A 309 19.81 0.42 -15.74
CA GLU A 309 20.57 -0.28 -14.68
C GLU A 309 19.82 -1.50 -14.16
N LEU A 310 18.50 -1.38 -13.98
CA LEU A 310 17.65 -2.50 -13.58
C LEU A 310 17.62 -3.59 -14.66
N ALA A 311 17.46 -3.21 -15.94
CA ALA A 311 17.47 -4.14 -17.07
C ALA A 311 18.78 -4.94 -17.14
N TYR A 312 19.91 -4.27 -17.09
CA TYR A 312 21.22 -4.94 -17.05
C TYR A 312 21.38 -5.83 -15.81
N GLY A 313 20.88 -5.42 -14.67
CA GLY A 313 20.89 -6.24 -13.45
C GLY A 313 20.05 -7.52 -13.58
N LEU A 314 18.89 -7.42 -14.22
CA LEU A 314 18.03 -8.57 -14.55
C LEU A 314 18.73 -9.50 -15.54
N GLU A 315 19.36 -8.96 -16.58
CA GLU A 315 20.12 -9.71 -17.57
C GLU A 315 21.30 -10.47 -16.93
N LEU A 316 22.10 -9.78 -16.09
CA LEU A 316 23.26 -10.33 -15.38
C LEU A 316 22.88 -11.35 -14.30
N SER A 317 21.65 -11.34 -13.80
CA SER A 317 21.18 -12.33 -12.82
C SER A 317 21.07 -13.73 -13.43
N GLU A 318 20.89 -13.82 -14.74
CA GLU A 318 20.63 -15.05 -15.53
C GLU A 318 19.33 -15.77 -15.14
N MET A 319 18.52 -15.19 -14.22
CA MET A 319 17.26 -15.77 -13.79
C MET A 319 16.12 -15.50 -14.78
N PRO A 320 15.17 -16.40 -14.92
CA PRO A 320 13.92 -16.08 -15.60
C PRO A 320 13.17 -14.97 -14.85
N PHE A 321 12.59 -14.01 -15.58
CA PHE A 321 11.83 -12.93 -14.96
C PHE A 321 10.62 -12.51 -15.78
N PHE A 322 9.59 -12.07 -15.08
CA PHE A 322 8.44 -11.36 -15.62
C PHE A 322 8.42 -9.92 -15.10
N TRP A 323 8.53 -8.94 -15.99
CA TRP A 323 8.65 -7.54 -15.64
C TRP A 323 7.45 -6.72 -16.10
N ILE A 324 6.72 -6.11 -15.16
CA ILE A 324 5.73 -5.06 -15.47
C ILE A 324 6.46 -3.72 -15.52
N LEU A 325 6.72 -3.24 -16.73
CA LEU A 325 7.41 -1.97 -16.97
C LEU A 325 6.39 -0.86 -17.19
N ARG A 326 6.52 0.23 -16.42
CA ARG A 326 5.73 1.44 -16.58
C ARG A 326 6.50 2.46 -17.39
N LYS A 327 5.81 3.16 -18.29
CA LYS A 327 6.41 4.27 -19.03
C LYS A 327 6.78 5.40 -18.07
N PRO A 328 7.94 6.04 -18.20
CA PRO A 328 8.28 7.28 -17.51
C PRO A 328 7.18 8.34 -17.76
N GLY A 329 6.90 9.19 -16.75
CA GLY A 329 5.83 10.19 -16.88
C GLY A 329 6.19 11.30 -17.87
N GLY A 330 5.22 11.68 -18.72
CA GLY A 330 5.31 12.90 -19.54
C GLY A 330 6.08 12.77 -20.84
N LEU A 331 6.56 11.60 -21.20
CA LEU A 331 7.30 11.38 -22.46
C LEU A 331 6.57 10.31 -23.29
N GLU A 332 6.34 10.59 -24.56
CA GLU A 332 5.95 9.59 -25.55
C GLU A 332 7.24 8.87 -26.01
N PHE A 333 7.61 7.83 -25.26
CA PHE A 333 8.63 6.90 -25.73
C PHE A 333 7.99 5.82 -26.59
N ASP A 334 8.62 5.46 -27.68
CA ASP A 334 8.38 4.16 -28.30
C ASP A 334 8.81 3.07 -27.31
N SER A 335 8.09 1.97 -27.27
CA SER A 335 8.39 0.86 -26.34
C SER A 335 9.81 0.30 -26.51
N SER A 336 10.40 0.45 -27.70
CA SER A 336 11.77 0.06 -28.01
C SER A 336 12.85 0.93 -27.36
N GLU A 337 12.51 2.19 -27.01
CA GLU A 337 13.45 3.15 -26.43
C GLU A 337 13.55 3.05 -24.88
N LEU A 338 12.65 2.30 -24.25
CA LEU A 338 12.62 2.16 -22.78
C LEU A 338 13.67 1.19 -22.25
N LEU A 339 14.12 0.26 -23.06
CA LEU A 339 15.06 -0.80 -22.67
C LEU A 339 16.38 -0.64 -23.42
N PRO A 340 17.49 -1.11 -22.84
CA PRO A 340 18.78 -1.10 -23.53
C PRO A 340 18.72 -1.84 -24.87
N ASP A 341 19.46 -1.34 -25.86
CA ASP A 341 19.54 -1.95 -27.19
C ASP A 341 19.83 -3.45 -27.12
N GLY A 342 19.03 -4.25 -27.83
CA GLY A 342 19.17 -5.71 -27.91
C GLY A 342 18.81 -6.45 -26.63
N PHE A 343 18.32 -5.76 -25.57
CA PHE A 343 17.98 -6.40 -24.29
C PHE A 343 16.92 -7.51 -24.44
N LEU A 344 15.84 -7.25 -25.17
CA LEU A 344 14.77 -8.23 -25.37
C LEU A 344 15.26 -9.45 -26.16
N GLU A 345 16.18 -9.26 -27.11
CA GLU A 345 16.79 -10.36 -27.90
C GLU A 345 17.65 -11.25 -26.99
N ARG A 346 18.56 -10.64 -26.23
CA ARG A 346 19.49 -11.36 -25.33
C ARG A 346 18.78 -12.09 -24.19
N THR A 347 17.59 -11.65 -23.80
CA THR A 347 16.84 -12.25 -22.70
C THR A 347 15.61 -13.04 -23.16
N SER A 348 15.34 -13.16 -24.46
CA SER A 348 14.11 -13.68 -25.07
C SER A 348 13.67 -15.06 -24.57
N GLU A 349 14.61 -15.97 -24.27
CA GLU A 349 14.30 -17.32 -23.81
C GLU A 349 13.84 -17.38 -22.35
N ARG A 350 14.25 -16.38 -21.52
CA ARG A 350 14.02 -16.40 -20.07
C ARG A 350 13.24 -15.19 -19.53
N SER A 351 12.82 -14.28 -20.40
CA SER A 351 12.11 -13.07 -19.96
C SER A 351 10.77 -12.87 -20.64
N MET A 352 9.88 -12.21 -19.90
CA MET A 352 8.70 -11.56 -20.46
C MET A 352 8.57 -10.16 -19.86
N VAL A 353 8.53 -9.15 -20.72
CA VAL A 353 8.30 -7.75 -20.33
C VAL A 353 6.92 -7.33 -20.80
N SER A 354 6.08 -6.89 -19.87
CA SER A 354 4.76 -6.33 -20.13
C SER A 354 4.78 -4.82 -19.89
N ILE A 355 4.64 -4.03 -20.95
CA ILE A 355 4.59 -2.57 -20.84
C ILE A 355 3.17 -2.15 -20.53
N GLY A 356 2.98 -1.40 -19.43
CA GLY A 356 1.69 -0.94 -18.96
C GLY A 356 1.06 -1.85 -17.91
N TRP A 357 -0.20 -2.24 -18.06
CA TRP A 357 -0.94 -3.01 -17.06
C TRP A 357 -0.81 -4.53 -17.29
N ALA A 358 -0.70 -5.28 -16.19
CA ALA A 358 -0.78 -6.74 -16.20
C ALA A 358 -1.52 -7.24 -14.93
N PRO A 359 -2.13 -8.44 -14.96
CA PRO A 359 -2.92 -8.99 -13.84
C PRO A 359 -1.99 -9.52 -12.73
N GLN A 360 -1.46 -8.61 -11.91
CA GLN A 360 -0.43 -8.88 -10.89
C GLN A 360 -0.76 -10.07 -9.98
N LEU A 361 -1.97 -10.12 -9.43
CA LEU A 361 -2.37 -11.21 -8.52
C LEU A 361 -2.41 -12.58 -9.21
N ALA A 362 -2.85 -12.62 -10.46
CA ALA A 362 -2.85 -13.87 -11.23
C ALA A 362 -1.42 -14.36 -11.50
N ILE A 363 -0.52 -13.42 -11.82
CA ILE A 363 0.90 -13.72 -12.03
C ILE A 363 1.54 -14.17 -10.72
N LEU A 364 1.40 -13.43 -9.63
CA LEU A 364 1.94 -13.80 -8.31
C LEU A 364 1.42 -15.16 -7.83
N GLY A 365 0.19 -15.51 -8.15
CA GLY A 365 -0.41 -16.82 -7.82
C GLY A 365 0.09 -17.98 -8.68
N HIS A 366 0.86 -17.73 -9.73
CA HIS A 366 1.31 -18.78 -10.63
C HIS A 366 2.45 -19.62 -10.01
N PRO A 367 2.45 -20.96 -10.13
CA PRO A 367 3.45 -21.85 -9.52
C PRO A 367 4.89 -21.58 -9.94
N ALA A 368 5.11 -20.98 -11.10
CA ALA A 368 6.43 -20.63 -11.61
C ALA A 368 7.08 -19.47 -10.85
N ILE A 369 6.32 -18.58 -10.20
CA ILE A 369 6.88 -17.44 -9.47
C ILE A 369 7.57 -17.93 -8.21
N GLY A 370 8.85 -17.54 -8.07
CA GLY A 370 9.73 -17.93 -6.97
C GLY A 370 10.07 -16.81 -5.99
N GLY A 371 9.92 -15.55 -6.40
CA GLY A 371 10.17 -14.36 -5.59
C GLY A 371 9.79 -13.08 -6.33
N CYS A 372 9.91 -11.95 -5.62
CA CYS A 372 9.50 -10.65 -6.13
C CYS A 372 10.60 -9.61 -5.95
N LEU A 373 10.79 -8.75 -6.96
CA LEU A 373 11.61 -7.54 -6.90
C LEU A 373 10.70 -6.32 -7.10
N TYR A 374 10.64 -5.42 -6.10
CA TYR A 374 9.74 -4.28 -6.18
C TYR A 374 10.10 -3.15 -5.19
N HIS A 375 9.32 -2.06 -5.25
CA HIS A 375 9.53 -0.81 -4.52
C HIS A 375 9.16 -0.83 -3.04
N SER A 376 8.67 -1.94 -2.49
CA SER A 376 8.25 -2.08 -1.08
C SER A 376 6.99 -1.30 -0.67
N GLY A 377 6.07 -1.04 -1.59
CA GLY A 377 4.73 -0.53 -1.25
C GLY A 377 3.95 -1.57 -0.45
N TRP A 378 3.27 -1.14 0.64
CA TRP A 378 2.64 -2.04 1.61
C TRP A 378 1.63 -3.03 0.99
N SER A 379 0.86 -2.59 -0.02
CA SER A 379 -0.06 -3.49 -0.74
C SER A 379 0.67 -4.60 -1.48
N SER A 380 1.77 -4.28 -2.20
CA SER A 380 2.56 -5.28 -2.93
C SER A 380 3.25 -6.26 -1.99
N ILE A 381 3.70 -5.80 -0.82
CA ILE A 381 4.23 -6.65 0.25
C ILE A 381 3.18 -7.68 0.68
N ILE A 382 1.99 -7.22 1.01
CA ILE A 382 0.89 -8.09 1.47
C ILE A 382 0.52 -9.12 0.41
N GLU A 383 0.43 -8.70 -0.85
CA GLU A 383 0.13 -9.60 -1.97
C GLU A 383 1.20 -10.68 -2.13
N SER A 384 2.48 -10.29 -2.13
CA SER A 384 3.59 -11.23 -2.23
C SER A 384 3.68 -12.21 -1.06
N LEU A 385 3.51 -11.71 0.19
CA LEU A 385 3.48 -12.55 1.39
C LEU A 385 2.31 -13.54 1.36
N GLY A 386 1.17 -13.12 0.82
CA GLY A 386 0.00 -13.97 0.66
C GLY A 386 0.25 -15.19 -0.25
N PHE A 387 1.22 -15.10 -1.16
CA PHE A 387 1.67 -16.20 -2.01
C PHE A 387 2.97 -16.87 -1.50
N GLY A 388 3.56 -16.38 -0.42
CA GLY A 388 4.74 -16.96 0.21
C GLY A 388 6.04 -16.69 -0.54
N HIS A 389 6.12 -15.57 -1.25
CA HIS A 389 7.31 -15.19 -2.02
C HIS A 389 8.31 -14.43 -1.15
N PRO A 390 9.61 -14.82 -1.16
CA PRO A 390 10.68 -13.98 -0.63
C PRO A 390 10.78 -12.69 -1.45
N GLN A 391 11.20 -11.60 -0.80
CA GLN A 391 11.07 -10.27 -1.35
C GLN A 391 12.42 -9.59 -1.49
N ILE A 392 12.72 -9.10 -2.69
CA ILE A 392 13.86 -8.24 -2.97
C ILE A 392 13.33 -6.82 -3.08
N THR A 393 13.84 -5.91 -2.26
CA THR A 393 13.27 -4.58 -2.09
C THR A 393 14.19 -3.50 -2.63
N MET A 394 13.60 -2.55 -3.35
CA MET A 394 14.24 -1.34 -3.86
C MET A 394 13.36 -0.13 -3.56
N PRO A 395 13.36 0.39 -2.32
CA PRO A 395 12.50 1.50 -1.93
C PRO A 395 12.84 2.78 -2.72
N MET A 396 11.82 3.52 -3.18
CA MET A 396 11.94 4.68 -4.05
C MET A 396 11.41 5.97 -3.42
N VAL A 397 10.27 5.88 -2.69
CA VAL A 397 9.58 7.04 -2.12
C VAL A 397 8.88 6.69 -0.80
N ASP A 398 8.51 7.70 -0.03
CA ASP A 398 7.63 7.69 1.13
C ASP A 398 7.99 6.64 2.23
N ASP A 399 7.05 5.79 2.59
CA ASP A 399 7.19 4.75 3.63
C ASP A 399 7.93 3.49 3.16
N GLN A 400 8.29 3.42 1.89
CA GLN A 400 8.84 2.21 1.27
C GLN A 400 10.16 1.76 1.90
N GLY A 401 11.00 2.71 2.36
CA GLY A 401 12.24 2.37 3.08
C GLY A 401 11.97 1.72 4.43
N LEU A 402 10.99 2.22 5.18
CA LEU A 402 10.57 1.65 6.46
C LEU A 402 10.02 0.23 6.27
N ASN A 403 9.18 0.05 5.25
CA ASN A 403 8.62 -1.24 4.89
C ASN A 403 9.72 -2.25 4.48
N ALA A 404 10.73 -1.81 3.71
CA ALA A 404 11.85 -2.64 3.32
C ALA A 404 12.65 -3.12 4.54
N LYS A 405 12.93 -2.22 5.50
CA LYS A 405 13.62 -2.58 6.75
C LYS A 405 12.79 -3.52 7.62
N LEU A 406 11.47 -3.33 7.69
CA LEU A 406 10.58 -4.28 8.35
C LEU A 406 10.71 -5.68 7.75
N LEU A 407 10.73 -5.81 6.42
CA LEU A 407 10.87 -7.12 5.78
C LEU A 407 12.22 -7.78 6.07
N VAL A 408 13.30 -7.00 6.13
CA VAL A 408 14.63 -7.49 6.55
C VAL A 408 14.59 -7.96 8.00
N GLU A 409 14.02 -7.16 8.90
CA GLU A 409 13.84 -7.51 10.32
C GLU A 409 13.03 -8.80 10.50
N LYS A 410 11.96 -8.97 9.74
CA LYS A 410 11.14 -10.20 9.73
C LYS A 410 11.82 -11.39 9.04
N GLY A 411 12.94 -11.15 8.35
CA GLY A 411 13.69 -12.17 7.63
C GLY A 411 12.94 -12.77 6.45
N VAL A 412 12.14 -11.95 5.75
CA VAL A 412 11.41 -12.33 4.54
C VAL A 412 11.76 -11.44 3.34
N GLY A 413 12.62 -10.44 3.55
CA GLY A 413 13.08 -9.52 2.52
C GLY A 413 14.58 -9.29 2.56
N PHE A 414 15.10 -8.87 1.43
CA PHE A 414 16.47 -8.43 1.23
C PHE A 414 16.46 -7.12 0.44
N GLU A 415 17.09 -6.07 0.97
CA GLU A 415 17.17 -4.77 0.31
C GLU A 415 18.39 -4.72 -0.61
N VAL A 416 18.19 -4.33 -1.87
CA VAL A 416 19.27 -4.13 -2.83
C VAL A 416 20.17 -3.00 -2.32
N PRO A 417 21.48 -3.24 -2.18
CA PRO A 417 22.42 -2.20 -1.76
C PRO A 417 22.41 -0.99 -2.69
N ARG A 418 22.46 0.20 -2.09
CA ARG A 418 22.52 1.48 -2.79
C ARG A 418 23.74 2.28 -2.39
N ASN A 419 24.14 3.21 -3.25
CA ASN A 419 25.12 4.24 -2.97
C ASN A 419 24.51 5.30 -2.01
N GLU A 420 25.34 6.16 -1.46
CA GLU A 420 24.89 7.25 -0.54
C GLU A 420 23.92 8.22 -1.19
N ASP A 421 24.05 8.47 -2.49
CA ASP A 421 23.14 9.30 -3.28
C ASP A 421 21.79 8.63 -3.61
N GLY A 422 21.64 7.36 -3.26
CA GLY A 422 20.46 6.54 -3.52
C GLY A 422 20.47 5.84 -4.88
N SER A 423 21.49 6.02 -5.71
CA SER A 423 21.68 5.25 -6.94
C SER A 423 21.96 3.78 -6.64
N PHE A 424 21.71 2.91 -7.60
CA PHE A 424 22.03 1.49 -7.49
C PHE A 424 22.79 1.03 -8.74
N HIS A 425 23.54 -0.05 -8.60
CA HIS A 425 24.33 -0.62 -9.68
C HIS A 425 23.76 -1.96 -10.10
N ARG A 426 23.81 -2.27 -11.40
CA ARG A 426 23.36 -3.53 -12.01
C ARG A 426 23.90 -4.78 -11.31
N ASP A 427 25.16 -4.76 -10.88
CA ASP A 427 25.77 -5.90 -10.19
C ASP A 427 25.13 -6.13 -8.82
N ALA A 428 24.77 -5.07 -8.09
CA ALA A 428 24.06 -5.18 -6.81
C ALA A 428 22.68 -5.80 -7.00
N VAL A 429 21.96 -5.41 -8.06
CA VAL A 429 20.67 -5.99 -8.43
C VAL A 429 20.82 -7.48 -8.74
N ALA A 430 21.75 -7.83 -9.66
CA ALA A 430 21.99 -9.22 -10.06
C ALA A 430 22.39 -10.11 -8.88
N LYS A 431 23.30 -9.63 -8.03
CA LYS A 431 23.74 -10.35 -6.84
C LYS A 431 22.59 -10.57 -5.84
N SER A 432 21.76 -9.55 -5.62
CA SER A 432 20.61 -9.65 -4.72
C SER A 432 19.58 -10.67 -5.22
N ILE A 433 19.34 -10.71 -6.52
CA ILE A 433 18.44 -11.68 -7.16
C ILE A 433 18.94 -13.10 -6.95
N ARG A 434 20.23 -13.38 -7.28
CA ARG A 434 20.83 -14.69 -7.11
C ARG A 434 20.84 -15.13 -5.64
N LEU A 435 21.23 -14.23 -4.73
CA LEU A 435 21.25 -14.51 -3.28
C LEU A 435 19.86 -14.98 -2.81
N VAL A 436 18.81 -14.24 -3.13
CA VAL A 436 17.46 -14.54 -2.62
C VAL A 436 16.86 -15.78 -3.26
N LEU A 437 17.08 -16.01 -4.57
CA LEU A 437 16.38 -17.06 -5.31
C LEU A 437 17.17 -18.36 -5.44
N LEU A 438 18.50 -18.30 -5.49
CA LEU A 438 19.35 -19.47 -5.80
C LEU A 438 20.26 -19.91 -4.65
N GLU A 439 20.94 -18.95 -4.01
CA GLU A 439 22.02 -19.26 -3.08
C GLU A 439 21.50 -19.81 -1.75
N ASP A 440 22.30 -20.62 -1.08
CA ASP A 440 21.99 -21.19 0.24
C ASP A 440 21.75 -20.11 1.30
N GLN A 441 22.45 -18.98 1.18
CA GLN A 441 22.26 -17.82 2.06
C GLN A 441 20.82 -17.28 2.04
N GLY A 442 20.11 -17.42 0.93
CA GLY A 442 18.70 -17.00 0.77
C GLY A 442 17.68 -18.04 1.26
N GLU A 443 18.10 -19.27 1.63
CA GLU A 443 17.17 -20.32 2.03
C GLU A 443 16.29 -19.92 3.22
N GLY A 444 16.90 -19.25 4.21
CA GLY A 444 16.16 -18.74 5.37
C GLY A 444 15.02 -17.80 5.00
N LEU A 445 15.23 -16.92 4.01
CA LEU A 445 14.21 -15.99 3.51
C LEU A 445 13.06 -16.75 2.82
N ARG A 446 13.40 -17.72 1.97
CA ARG A 446 12.43 -18.55 1.24
C ARG A 446 11.55 -19.37 2.19
N VAL A 447 12.16 -20.00 3.20
CA VAL A 447 11.45 -20.80 4.21
C VAL A 447 10.54 -19.93 5.06
N LYS A 448 11.01 -18.77 5.53
CA LYS A 448 10.21 -17.84 6.34
C LYS A 448 9.04 -17.27 5.54
N ALA A 449 9.26 -16.84 4.30
CA ALA A 449 8.19 -16.33 3.43
C ALA A 449 7.10 -17.38 3.21
N ALA A 450 7.50 -18.63 2.93
CA ALA A 450 6.56 -19.76 2.80
C ALA A 450 5.83 -20.09 4.11
N HIS A 451 6.46 -19.86 5.27
CA HIS A 451 5.82 -20.02 6.58
C HIS A 451 4.77 -18.95 6.83
N ILE A 452 5.10 -17.67 6.56
CA ILE A 452 4.19 -16.54 6.73
C ILE A 452 2.92 -16.70 5.90
N GLN A 453 3.00 -17.22 4.69
CA GLN A 453 1.84 -17.55 3.87
C GLN A 453 0.79 -18.41 4.61
N LYS A 454 1.23 -19.26 5.54
CA LYS A 454 0.34 -20.17 6.28
C LYS A 454 -0.39 -19.49 7.43
N ILE A 455 0.02 -18.29 7.82
CA ILE A 455 -0.60 -17.52 8.91
C ILE A 455 -1.97 -17.02 8.43
N SER A 456 -3.03 -17.36 9.16
CA SER A 456 -4.43 -17.13 8.78
C SER A 456 -4.76 -15.70 8.35
N PRO A 457 -4.31 -14.63 9.04
CA PRO A 457 -4.58 -13.25 8.65
C PRO A 457 -3.89 -12.79 7.36
N ILE A 458 -2.88 -13.56 6.90
CA ILE A 458 -2.07 -13.26 5.71
C ILE A 458 -2.57 -14.07 4.52
N ARG A 459 -3.28 -15.16 4.76
CA ARG A 459 -3.83 -15.98 3.67
C ARG A 459 -4.79 -15.16 2.82
N ILE A 460 -4.46 -15.03 1.55
CA ILE A 460 -5.31 -14.39 0.53
C ILE A 460 -6.66 -15.13 0.42
N PHE A 461 -6.76 -16.38 0.91
CA PHE A 461 -7.82 -17.33 0.60
C PHE A 461 -8.23 -18.24 1.76
N THR A 462 -8.56 -17.70 2.89
CA THR A 462 -9.35 -18.51 3.81
C THR A 462 -10.82 -18.19 3.65
N THR A 463 -11.57 -19.19 3.16
CA THR A 463 -12.95 -19.36 3.58
C THR A 463 -12.99 -19.14 5.07
N VAL A 464 -13.73 -18.15 5.53
CA VAL A 464 -14.08 -18.03 6.94
C VAL A 464 -14.94 -19.25 7.27
N THR A 465 -14.30 -20.36 7.59
CA THR A 465 -14.96 -21.40 8.36
C THR A 465 -15.12 -20.80 9.76
N SER A 466 -16.36 -20.54 10.09
CA SER A 466 -16.83 -20.19 11.41
C SER A 466 -16.39 -21.23 12.45
N THR A 467 -15.23 -21.03 13.05
CA THR A 467 -14.92 -21.68 14.34
C THR A 467 -13.62 -21.08 14.85
N THR A 468 -13.74 -20.29 15.85
CA THR A 468 -12.81 -19.68 16.79
C THR A 468 -12.96 -18.16 16.80
N LEU A 469 -13.95 -17.77 17.53
CA LEU A 469 -14.05 -16.53 18.27
C LEU A 469 -14.10 -16.86 19.74
#